data_9c74046fdee1400e3c9178d31f4802d0
#
_entry.id   9c74046fdee1400e3c9178d31f4802d0
#
_cell.length_a   1.000
_cell.length_b   1.000
_cell.length_c   1.000
_cell.angle_alpha   90.00
_cell.angle_beta   90.00
_cell.angle_gamma   90.00
#
_symmetry.space_group_name_H-M   'P 1'
#
loop_
_entity.id
_entity.type
_entity.pdbx_description
1 polymer ?
#
loop_
_entity_poly.entity_id
_entity_poly.type
_entity_poly.pdbx_seq_one_letter_code
_entity_poly.pdbx_strand_id
1 'polypeptide(L)'
;MYCYEGFWGDEEATPKDHLHIMKKLSDLGFRINPDFAFFSRTKEEAEERLKEAGLEGTGYGFSDIKEYISRMTEKRPGLDHEIDGLVFKINELDVRQEFGYTEHHPRWAIAYKFESPQAETTLLGITVQVGRTGRITPVAEIAPVALGGSTIRRATLHNQEYIDSLELAIGDRVSITKRGDVIPAVEEVVEKNEEGNTTYKIPLTCPCCGSELVHKGVHLFCSNYDCPDQAKGRISFFSSRDQMDIDSMGPKTVELLWNNKLLKRVEDIYTLDYSKALEMKIPGIGEKTVEALKKSVVESKNRPYATVLSSLGIPDCGTKTARLLSEGGFDSLEKLRLAAEKGDTAPFLSIKGMGEETAKTLIEAFRDPNLLSTINALTAIGLHVSEEMDKKEEEDKPQIFTGEVWCVTGSFENFNPRSKALKEIEMRGGRTVSSVTSKTTHLLAGKGGGSKRADAEKLGVKIITEDEFLLLLGVKLGEKQSEGPQDGFLF
;
A
#
# COMPACT_ATOMS: atom_id res chain seq x y z
N MET A 1 -9.92 -17.59 -12.80
CA MET A 1 -8.62 -17.20 -12.21
C MET A 1 -7.55 -18.09 -12.81
N TYR A 2 -6.43 -17.53 -13.27
CA TYR A 2 -5.26 -18.24 -13.77
C TYR A 2 -4.12 -18.16 -12.75
N CYS A 3 -3.41 -19.25 -12.54
CA CYS A 3 -2.21 -19.32 -11.73
C CYS A 3 -0.98 -19.14 -12.63
N TYR A 4 -0.03 -18.33 -12.22
CA TYR A 4 1.17 -17.99 -12.99
C TYR A 4 2.47 -18.09 -12.17
N GLU A 5 2.38 -18.38 -10.89
CA GLU A 5 3.53 -18.53 -9.98
C GLU A 5 3.17 -19.52 -8.87
N GLY A 6 4.17 -20.23 -8.37
CA GLY A 6 4.04 -21.18 -7.26
C GLY A 6 5.28 -21.12 -6.37
N PHE A 7 5.07 -21.28 -5.07
CA PHE A 7 6.15 -21.32 -4.08
C PHE A 7 6.10 -22.62 -3.31
N TRP A 8 7.23 -23.30 -3.22
CA TRP A 8 7.38 -24.56 -2.51
C TRP A 8 8.24 -24.34 -1.27
N GLY A 9 7.89 -24.99 -0.17
CA GLY A 9 8.63 -24.88 1.09
C GLY A 9 9.91 -25.73 1.13
N ASP A 10 10.13 -26.55 0.11
CA ASP A 10 11.28 -27.45 -0.03
C ASP A 10 12.06 -27.06 -1.30
N GLU A 11 13.36 -26.80 -1.14
CA GLU A 11 14.24 -26.43 -2.25
C GLU A 11 14.39 -27.56 -3.26
N GLU A 12 14.42 -28.83 -2.80
CA GLU A 12 14.53 -30.01 -3.70
C GLU A 12 13.25 -30.20 -4.55
N ALA A 13 12.09 -29.74 -4.04
CA ALA A 13 10.82 -29.78 -4.74
C ALA A 13 10.59 -28.58 -5.65
N THR A 14 11.40 -27.54 -5.55
CA THR A 14 11.26 -26.31 -6.33
C THR A 14 11.74 -26.56 -7.77
N PRO A 15 10.90 -26.28 -8.80
CA PRO A 15 11.32 -26.37 -10.18
C PRO A 15 12.48 -25.42 -10.49
N LYS A 16 13.34 -25.81 -11.45
CA LYS A 16 14.53 -25.03 -11.84
C LYS A 16 14.20 -23.80 -12.70
N ASP A 17 13.08 -23.83 -13.38
CA ASP A 17 12.66 -22.78 -14.28
C ASP A 17 11.12 -22.56 -14.27
N HIS A 18 10.68 -21.48 -14.87
CA HIS A 18 9.29 -21.06 -14.86
C HIS A 18 8.36 -21.97 -15.66
N LEU A 19 8.82 -22.55 -16.78
CA LEU A 19 8.03 -23.52 -17.54
C LEU A 19 7.68 -24.73 -16.68
N HIS A 20 8.63 -25.27 -15.91
CA HIS A 20 8.37 -26.36 -14.99
C HIS A 20 7.47 -25.97 -13.81
N ILE A 21 7.50 -24.70 -13.37
CA ILE A 21 6.50 -24.17 -12.41
C ILE A 21 5.11 -24.25 -13.02
N MET A 22 4.95 -23.74 -14.24
CA MET A 22 3.66 -23.75 -14.95
C MET A 22 3.14 -25.17 -15.15
N LYS A 23 4.03 -26.11 -15.56
CA LYS A 23 3.68 -27.52 -15.71
C LYS A 23 3.24 -28.15 -14.40
N LYS A 24 3.96 -27.92 -13.32
CA LYS A 24 3.63 -28.46 -12.00
C LYS A 24 2.30 -27.90 -11.49
N LEU A 25 2.00 -26.62 -11.72
CA LEU A 25 0.70 -26.03 -11.40
C LEU A 25 -0.43 -26.70 -12.21
N SER A 26 -0.22 -26.93 -13.51
CA SER A 26 -1.17 -27.63 -14.37
C SER A 26 -1.44 -29.05 -13.91
N ASP A 27 -0.37 -29.81 -13.55
CA ASP A 27 -0.47 -31.18 -13.06
C ASP A 27 -1.22 -31.28 -11.71
N LEU A 28 -1.14 -30.22 -10.89
CA LEU A 28 -1.89 -30.11 -9.65
C LEU A 28 -3.36 -29.66 -9.88
N GLY A 29 -3.78 -29.48 -11.14
CA GLY A 29 -5.15 -29.09 -11.50
C GLY A 29 -5.44 -27.60 -11.45
N PHE A 30 -4.42 -26.75 -11.30
CA PHE A 30 -4.60 -25.29 -11.41
C PHE A 30 -4.71 -24.86 -12.88
N ARG A 31 -5.59 -23.91 -13.15
CA ARG A 31 -5.70 -23.30 -14.49
C ARG A 31 -4.52 -22.37 -14.72
N ILE A 32 -3.74 -22.64 -15.76
CA ILE A 32 -2.71 -21.73 -16.30
C ILE A 32 -3.29 -20.98 -17.50
N ASN A 33 -2.72 -19.82 -17.83
CA ASN A 33 -3.15 -19.06 -19.01
C ASN A 33 -2.79 -19.85 -20.28
N PRO A 34 -3.78 -20.21 -21.13
CA PRO A 34 -3.49 -20.95 -22.37
C PRO A 34 -2.79 -20.11 -23.45
N ASP A 35 -2.84 -18.79 -23.32
CA ASP A 35 -2.27 -17.84 -24.29
C ASP A 35 -0.84 -17.39 -23.94
N PHE A 36 -0.14 -18.13 -23.08
CA PHE A 36 1.25 -17.79 -22.81
C PHE A 36 2.17 -18.13 -23.99
N ALA A 37 3.25 -17.38 -24.12
CA ALA A 37 4.28 -17.59 -25.11
C ALA A 37 5.64 -17.82 -24.45
N PHE A 38 6.45 -18.69 -25.07
CA PHE A 38 7.84 -18.89 -24.69
C PHE A 38 8.76 -18.38 -25.77
N PHE A 39 9.79 -17.62 -25.38
CA PHE A 39 10.75 -17.01 -26.29
C PHE A 39 12.13 -17.64 -26.10
N SER A 40 12.79 -17.98 -27.21
CA SER A 40 14.18 -18.44 -27.24
C SER A 40 14.93 -17.79 -28.40
N ARG A 41 16.16 -18.25 -28.66
CA ARG A 41 16.97 -17.71 -29.78
C ARG A 41 16.29 -17.90 -31.11
N THR A 42 15.67 -19.07 -31.30
CA THR A 42 14.86 -19.40 -32.47
C THR A 42 13.50 -19.93 -32.06
N LYS A 43 12.55 -19.92 -32.99
CA LYS A 43 11.21 -20.47 -32.77
C LYS A 43 11.25 -21.96 -32.51
N GLU A 44 12.07 -22.71 -33.26
CA GLU A 44 12.23 -24.16 -33.16
C GLU A 44 12.73 -24.54 -31.76
N GLU A 45 13.72 -23.82 -31.23
CA GLU A 45 14.23 -24.03 -29.87
C GLU A 45 13.16 -23.75 -28.83
N ALA A 46 12.35 -22.70 -29.01
CA ALA A 46 11.25 -22.41 -28.12
C ALA A 46 10.15 -23.48 -28.10
N GLU A 47 9.80 -24.00 -29.28
CA GLU A 47 8.82 -25.08 -29.44
C GLU A 47 9.33 -26.41 -28.83
N GLU A 48 10.62 -26.73 -29.00
CA GLU A 48 11.24 -27.88 -28.40
C GLU A 48 11.21 -27.81 -26.84
N ARG A 49 11.56 -26.66 -26.27
CA ARG A 49 11.52 -26.44 -24.83
C ARG A 49 10.10 -26.57 -24.25
N LEU A 50 9.09 -26.05 -24.95
CA LEU A 50 7.68 -26.21 -24.56
C LEU A 50 7.26 -27.67 -24.56
N LYS A 51 7.65 -28.42 -25.61
CA LYS A 51 7.38 -29.85 -25.75
C LYS A 51 8.07 -30.68 -24.66
N GLU A 52 9.32 -30.37 -24.37
CA GLU A 52 10.09 -31.05 -23.27
C GLU A 52 9.42 -30.77 -21.90
N ALA A 53 8.94 -29.52 -21.67
CA ALA A 53 8.23 -29.18 -20.45
C ALA A 53 6.80 -29.76 -20.40
N GLY A 54 6.28 -30.34 -21.51
CA GLY A 54 4.93 -30.89 -21.60
C GLY A 54 3.84 -29.85 -21.48
N LEU A 55 4.05 -28.65 -22.05
CA LEU A 55 3.12 -27.53 -22.02
C LEU A 55 2.62 -27.19 -23.43
N GLU A 56 1.32 -26.90 -23.51
CA GLU A 56 0.70 -26.32 -24.68
C GLU A 56 0.84 -24.80 -24.63
N GLY A 57 1.75 -24.25 -25.40
CA GLY A 57 2.03 -22.81 -25.53
C GLY A 57 2.53 -22.50 -26.93
N THR A 58 2.81 -21.24 -27.23
CA THR A 58 3.36 -20.85 -28.52
C THR A 58 4.83 -20.46 -28.38
N GLY A 59 5.70 -21.11 -29.16
CA GLY A 59 7.12 -20.79 -29.26
C GLY A 59 7.38 -19.63 -30.20
N TYR A 60 8.33 -18.74 -29.85
CA TYR A 60 8.79 -17.61 -30.64
C TYR A 60 10.31 -17.43 -30.55
N GLY A 61 10.91 -16.89 -31.61
CA GLY A 61 12.25 -16.32 -31.51
C GLY A 61 12.24 -14.96 -30.82
N PHE A 62 13.36 -14.52 -30.26
CA PHE A 62 13.47 -13.17 -29.67
C PHE A 62 13.20 -12.05 -30.69
N SER A 63 13.46 -12.28 -31.99
CA SER A 63 13.13 -11.35 -33.08
C SER A 63 11.63 -11.09 -33.20
N ASP A 64 10.79 -12.03 -32.76
CA ASP A 64 9.35 -12.05 -33.04
C ASP A 64 8.52 -11.41 -31.91
N ILE A 65 9.19 -10.81 -30.91
CA ILE A 65 8.52 -10.14 -29.77
C ILE A 65 7.51 -9.10 -30.24
N LYS A 66 7.86 -8.30 -31.25
CA LYS A 66 6.96 -7.28 -31.80
C LYS A 66 5.72 -7.89 -32.46
N GLU A 67 5.89 -8.98 -33.21
CA GLU A 67 4.79 -9.72 -33.82
C GLU A 67 3.85 -10.29 -32.76
N TYR A 68 4.41 -10.89 -31.71
CA TYR A 68 3.62 -11.39 -30.59
C TYR A 68 2.80 -10.29 -29.91
N ILE A 69 3.41 -9.11 -29.66
CA ILE A 69 2.72 -7.96 -29.09
C ILE A 69 1.55 -7.52 -29.98
N SER A 70 1.79 -7.38 -31.30
CA SER A 70 0.73 -7.00 -32.26
C SER A 70 -0.42 -8.00 -32.25
N ARG A 71 -0.09 -9.30 -32.30
CA ARG A 71 -1.08 -10.37 -32.28
C ARG A 71 -1.92 -10.35 -30.98
N MET A 72 -1.28 -10.11 -29.82
CA MET A 72 -2.01 -10.04 -28.56
C MET A 72 -2.84 -8.78 -28.44
N THR A 73 -2.40 -7.68 -29.03
CA THR A 73 -3.19 -6.43 -29.12
C THR A 73 -4.47 -6.66 -29.92
N GLU A 74 -4.37 -7.33 -31.06
CA GLU A 74 -5.55 -7.69 -31.91
C GLU A 74 -6.46 -8.70 -31.22
N LYS A 75 -5.91 -9.66 -30.48
CA LYS A 75 -6.66 -10.69 -29.76
C LYS A 75 -7.37 -10.16 -28.51
N ARG A 76 -6.85 -9.08 -27.89
CA ARG A 76 -7.33 -8.50 -26.62
C ARG A 76 -8.85 -8.35 -26.54
N PRO A 77 -9.57 -7.77 -27.55
CA PRO A 77 -11.01 -7.57 -27.47
C PRO A 77 -11.84 -8.86 -27.45
N GLY A 78 -11.26 -9.98 -27.89
CA GLY A 78 -11.92 -11.29 -27.95
C GLY A 78 -11.61 -12.23 -26.80
N LEU A 79 -10.82 -11.80 -25.80
CA LEU A 79 -10.54 -12.61 -24.62
C LEU A 79 -11.74 -12.66 -23.69
N ASP A 80 -11.87 -13.75 -22.93
CA ASP A 80 -12.91 -13.95 -21.91
C ASP A 80 -12.64 -13.15 -20.62
N HIS A 81 -11.53 -12.42 -20.58
CA HIS A 81 -11.10 -11.57 -19.46
C HIS A 81 -10.32 -10.36 -20.01
N GLU A 82 -10.35 -9.27 -19.27
CA GLU A 82 -9.60 -8.06 -19.62
C GLU A 82 -8.13 -8.20 -19.26
N ILE A 83 -7.26 -7.70 -20.15
CA ILE A 83 -5.81 -7.57 -19.91
C ILE A 83 -5.37 -6.14 -20.21
N ASP A 84 -4.47 -5.61 -19.39
CA ASP A 84 -3.90 -4.26 -19.53
C ASP A 84 -2.52 -4.27 -20.20
N GLY A 85 -1.93 -5.45 -20.35
CA GLY A 85 -0.61 -5.62 -20.94
C GLY A 85 -0.10 -7.06 -20.91
N LEU A 86 1.17 -7.20 -21.22
CA LEU A 86 1.92 -8.45 -21.22
C LEU A 86 3.07 -8.36 -20.23
N VAL A 87 3.39 -9.45 -19.55
CA VAL A 87 4.53 -9.50 -18.66
C VAL A 87 5.54 -10.50 -19.20
N PHE A 88 6.72 -10.01 -19.55
CA PHE A 88 7.87 -10.82 -19.95
C PHE A 88 8.71 -11.13 -18.73
N LYS A 89 9.05 -12.40 -18.52
CA LYS A 89 9.82 -12.88 -17.38
C LYS A 89 10.99 -13.71 -17.86
N ILE A 90 12.15 -13.61 -17.19
CA ILE A 90 13.25 -14.57 -17.39
C ILE A 90 12.76 -15.94 -16.92
N ASN A 91 13.03 -16.99 -17.72
CA ASN A 91 12.58 -18.34 -17.42
C ASN A 91 13.37 -18.98 -16.27
N GLU A 92 14.68 -18.88 -16.31
CA GLU A 92 15.63 -19.52 -15.39
C GLU A 92 15.60 -18.84 -14.01
N LEU A 93 15.31 -19.61 -12.95
CA LEU A 93 15.13 -19.07 -11.58
C LEU A 93 16.45 -18.65 -10.93
N ASP A 94 17.54 -19.30 -11.22
CA ASP A 94 18.88 -18.92 -10.77
C ASP A 94 19.30 -17.56 -11.36
N VAL A 95 19.05 -17.33 -12.64
CA VAL A 95 19.26 -16.05 -13.31
C VAL A 95 18.39 -14.94 -12.68
N ARG A 96 17.15 -15.26 -12.29
CA ARG A 96 16.28 -14.29 -11.57
C ARG A 96 16.91 -13.86 -10.24
N GLN A 97 17.56 -14.76 -9.52
CA GLN A 97 18.25 -14.45 -8.27
C GLN A 97 19.44 -13.51 -8.51
N GLU A 98 20.20 -13.70 -9.58
CA GLU A 98 21.32 -12.81 -9.96
C GLU A 98 20.83 -11.38 -10.29
N PHE A 99 19.73 -11.25 -11.04
CA PHE A 99 19.15 -9.95 -11.36
C PHE A 99 18.56 -9.25 -10.12
N GLY A 100 18.03 -10.04 -9.18
CA GLY A 100 17.46 -9.58 -7.93
C GLY A 100 16.24 -8.67 -8.10
N TYR A 101 16.06 -7.79 -7.12
CA TYR A 101 14.91 -6.90 -7.01
C TYR A 101 15.34 -5.45 -6.82
N THR A 102 14.49 -4.52 -7.20
CA THR A 102 14.48 -3.17 -6.63
C THR A 102 13.71 -3.23 -5.31
N GLU A 103 13.48 -2.11 -4.65
CA GLU A 103 12.67 -2.06 -3.42
C GLU A 103 11.25 -2.64 -3.60
N HIS A 104 10.67 -2.50 -4.79
CA HIS A 104 9.27 -2.88 -5.06
C HIS A 104 9.07 -3.79 -6.27
N HIS A 105 10.08 -3.94 -7.14
CA HIS A 105 9.90 -4.64 -8.42
C HIS A 105 11.03 -5.60 -8.72
N PRO A 106 10.72 -6.76 -9.34
CA PRO A 106 11.74 -7.67 -9.84
C PRO A 106 12.48 -7.04 -11.04
N ARG A 107 13.81 -7.23 -11.12
CA ARG A 107 14.61 -6.80 -12.28
C ARG A 107 14.59 -7.82 -13.42
N TRP A 108 14.07 -8.99 -13.17
CA TRP A 108 13.97 -10.11 -14.10
C TRP A 108 12.61 -10.19 -14.82
N ALA A 109 11.75 -9.19 -14.63
CA ALA A 109 10.46 -9.09 -15.31
C ALA A 109 10.24 -7.67 -15.82
N ILE A 110 9.59 -7.56 -16.99
CA ILE A 110 9.20 -6.30 -17.60
C ILE A 110 7.76 -6.39 -18.10
N ALA A 111 6.96 -5.35 -17.83
CA ALA A 111 5.61 -5.22 -18.34
C ALA A 111 5.58 -4.35 -19.59
N TYR A 112 4.93 -4.85 -20.63
CA TYR A 112 4.48 -4.06 -21.78
C TYR A 112 3.01 -3.73 -21.58
N LYS A 113 2.67 -2.46 -21.48
CA LYS A 113 1.29 -2.00 -21.35
C LYS A 113 0.72 -1.70 -22.74
N PHE A 114 -0.48 -2.20 -23.00
CA PHE A 114 -1.23 -1.83 -24.21
C PHE A 114 -1.63 -0.35 -24.15
N GLU A 115 -1.92 0.22 -25.30
CA GLU A 115 -2.56 1.52 -25.34
C GLU A 115 -3.91 1.46 -24.61
N SER A 116 -4.10 2.43 -23.71
CA SER A 116 -5.34 2.53 -22.96
C SER A 116 -6.51 2.84 -23.89
N PRO A 117 -7.64 2.16 -23.75
CA PRO A 117 -8.81 2.48 -24.55
C PRO A 117 -9.26 3.92 -24.27
N GLN A 118 -9.79 4.55 -25.31
CA GLN A 118 -10.37 5.89 -25.23
C GLN A 118 -11.89 5.80 -25.32
N ALA A 119 -12.57 6.76 -24.71
CA ALA A 119 -14.01 6.93 -24.84
C ALA A 119 -14.36 8.42 -24.91
N GLU A 120 -15.31 8.75 -25.77
CA GLU A 120 -15.81 10.12 -25.90
C GLU A 120 -17.03 10.34 -25.04
N THR A 121 -17.09 11.52 -24.41
CA THR A 121 -18.18 11.90 -23.52
C THR A 121 -18.30 13.43 -23.45
N THR A 122 -19.38 13.92 -22.86
CA THR A 122 -19.62 15.37 -22.65
C THR A 122 -19.17 15.81 -21.27
N LEU A 123 -18.44 16.93 -21.19
CA LEU A 123 -18.09 17.59 -19.94
C LEU A 123 -19.31 18.32 -19.37
N LEU A 124 -19.86 17.80 -18.27
CA LEU A 124 -21.06 18.35 -17.63
C LEU A 124 -20.73 19.47 -16.63
N GLY A 125 -19.53 19.42 -16.03
CA GLY A 125 -19.10 20.38 -15.03
C GLY A 125 -17.67 20.14 -14.60
N ILE A 126 -17.14 21.05 -13.78
CA ILE A 126 -15.82 20.91 -13.15
C ILE A 126 -15.98 21.18 -11.67
N THR A 127 -15.64 20.21 -10.85
CA THR A 127 -15.53 20.37 -9.39
C THR A 127 -14.09 20.57 -8.98
N VAL A 128 -13.88 21.34 -7.93
CA VAL A 128 -12.55 21.66 -7.41
C VAL A 128 -12.39 21.05 -6.05
N GLN A 129 -11.40 20.17 -5.87
CA GLN A 129 -11.14 19.46 -4.63
C GLN A 129 -9.92 20.05 -3.91
N VAL A 130 -9.96 20.03 -2.58
CA VAL A 130 -8.84 20.45 -1.73
C VAL A 130 -8.17 19.21 -1.13
N GLY A 131 -6.93 18.98 -1.51
CA GLY A 131 -6.11 17.87 -0.96
C GLY A 131 -5.60 18.15 0.46
N ARG A 132 -5.07 17.15 1.13
CA ARG A 132 -4.54 17.24 2.51
C ARG A 132 -3.41 18.27 2.70
N THR A 133 -2.69 18.60 1.65
CA THR A 133 -1.63 19.62 1.63
C THR A 133 -2.13 20.98 1.19
N GLY A 134 -3.44 21.16 1.00
CA GLY A 134 -4.05 22.36 0.46
C GLY A 134 -4.04 22.44 -1.08
N ARG A 135 -3.42 21.48 -1.77
CA ARG A 135 -3.37 21.46 -3.24
C ARG A 135 -4.77 21.40 -3.83
N ILE A 136 -5.05 22.28 -4.75
CA ILE A 136 -6.31 22.38 -5.49
C ILE A 136 -6.21 21.48 -6.73
N THR A 137 -7.18 20.58 -6.87
CA THR A 137 -7.24 19.66 -7.99
C THR A 137 -8.59 19.76 -8.68
N PRO A 138 -8.65 20.23 -9.93
CA PRO A 138 -9.88 20.24 -10.71
C PRO A 138 -10.21 18.83 -11.20
N VAL A 139 -11.48 18.47 -11.15
CA VAL A 139 -12.02 17.16 -11.57
C VAL A 139 -13.19 17.42 -12.50
N ALA A 140 -13.11 16.88 -13.72
CA ALA A 140 -14.21 16.88 -14.68
C ALA A 140 -15.33 15.97 -14.21
N GLU A 141 -16.55 16.49 -14.22
CA GLU A 141 -17.79 15.72 -14.14
C GLU A 141 -18.31 15.50 -15.55
N ILE A 142 -18.42 14.25 -15.96
CA ILE A 142 -18.71 13.86 -17.34
C ILE A 142 -19.98 13.03 -17.42
N ALA A 143 -20.62 13.04 -18.59
CA ALA A 143 -21.69 12.10 -18.85
C ALA A 143 -21.17 10.66 -18.69
N PRO A 144 -21.94 9.77 -18.02
CA PRO A 144 -21.47 8.42 -17.74
C PRO A 144 -21.09 7.68 -19.04
N VAL A 145 -19.88 7.15 -19.10
CA VAL A 145 -19.37 6.41 -20.25
C VAL A 145 -18.66 5.14 -19.82
N ALA A 146 -18.84 4.06 -20.59
CA ALA A 146 -18.15 2.79 -20.34
C ALA A 146 -16.70 2.87 -20.84
N LEU A 147 -15.74 2.52 -19.98
CA LEU A 147 -14.32 2.53 -20.35
C LEU A 147 -13.57 1.49 -19.49
N GLY A 148 -12.94 0.51 -20.15
CA GLY A 148 -12.18 -0.55 -19.49
C GLY A 148 -12.97 -1.21 -18.36
N GLY A 149 -14.11 -1.85 -18.67
CA GLY A 149 -14.94 -2.62 -17.75
C GLY A 149 -15.63 -1.81 -16.63
N SER A 150 -15.53 -0.49 -16.63
CA SER A 150 -16.17 0.36 -15.61
C SER A 150 -16.90 1.56 -16.21
N THR A 151 -17.92 2.07 -15.50
CA THR A 151 -18.62 3.30 -15.88
C THR A 151 -17.93 4.50 -15.25
N ILE A 152 -17.32 5.35 -16.07
CA ILE A 152 -16.63 6.56 -15.65
C ILE A 152 -17.61 7.73 -15.60
N ARG A 153 -17.54 8.52 -14.53
CA ARG A 153 -18.34 9.74 -14.28
C ARG A 153 -17.47 10.93 -13.93
N ARG A 154 -16.19 10.71 -13.63
CA ARG A 154 -15.23 11.71 -13.20
C ARG A 154 -13.87 11.42 -13.79
N ALA A 155 -13.16 12.46 -14.22
CA ALA A 155 -11.80 12.38 -14.77
C ALA A 155 -10.95 13.53 -14.23
N THR A 156 -9.65 13.29 -14.02
CA THR A 156 -8.75 14.36 -13.54
C THR A 156 -8.48 15.38 -14.63
N LEU A 157 -8.34 16.64 -14.22
CA LEU A 157 -7.89 17.77 -15.05
C LEU A 157 -6.54 18.32 -14.57
N HIS A 158 -5.87 17.65 -13.67
CA HIS A 158 -4.55 17.95 -13.13
C HIS A 158 -4.40 19.35 -12.49
N ASN A 159 -4.44 20.42 -13.29
CA ASN A 159 -4.25 21.81 -12.87
C ASN A 159 -4.84 22.80 -13.90
N GLN A 160 -4.72 24.11 -13.65
CA GLN A 160 -5.23 25.14 -14.55
C GLN A 160 -4.50 25.16 -15.90
N GLU A 161 -3.17 24.97 -15.92
CA GLU A 161 -2.40 24.96 -17.17
C GLU A 161 -2.86 23.85 -18.11
N TYR A 162 -3.24 22.70 -17.56
CA TYR A 162 -3.78 21.60 -18.34
C TYR A 162 -5.14 21.95 -18.95
N ILE A 163 -6.02 22.59 -18.16
CA ILE A 163 -7.32 23.10 -18.66
C ILE A 163 -7.09 24.12 -19.77
N ASP A 164 -6.14 25.03 -19.59
CA ASP A 164 -5.81 26.07 -20.56
C ASP A 164 -5.20 25.47 -21.85
N SER A 165 -4.35 24.45 -21.73
CA SER A 165 -3.75 23.77 -22.88
C SER A 165 -4.79 23.05 -23.75
N LEU A 166 -5.88 22.59 -23.16
CA LEU A 166 -7.02 21.99 -23.85
C LEU A 166 -8.05 23.03 -24.29
N GLU A 167 -7.91 24.28 -23.85
CA GLU A 167 -8.95 25.32 -23.99
C GLU A 167 -10.33 24.83 -23.54
N LEU A 168 -10.37 24.01 -22.47
CA LEU A 168 -11.52 23.21 -22.06
C LEU A 168 -12.64 24.08 -21.48
N ALA A 169 -13.84 23.94 -22.02
CA ALA A 169 -15.06 24.59 -21.54
C ALA A 169 -16.14 23.57 -21.16
N ILE A 170 -17.03 23.97 -20.22
CA ILE A 170 -18.17 23.13 -19.85
C ILE A 170 -19.10 22.98 -21.05
N GLY A 171 -19.54 21.79 -21.36
CA GLY A 171 -20.34 21.43 -22.52
C GLY A 171 -19.53 20.82 -23.65
N ASP A 172 -18.20 20.92 -23.64
CA ASP A 172 -17.34 20.33 -24.67
C ASP A 172 -17.45 18.80 -24.69
N ARG A 173 -17.32 18.22 -25.90
CA ARG A 173 -17.14 16.79 -26.08
C ARG A 173 -15.66 16.45 -25.94
N VAL A 174 -15.35 15.54 -25.05
CA VAL A 174 -13.98 15.22 -24.64
C VAL A 174 -13.69 13.74 -24.81
N SER A 175 -12.45 13.42 -25.14
CA SER A 175 -11.90 12.07 -25.07
C SER A 175 -11.28 11.84 -23.70
N ILE A 176 -11.56 10.70 -23.10
CA ILE A 176 -11.00 10.27 -21.82
C ILE A 176 -10.27 8.95 -21.95
N THR A 177 -9.21 8.78 -21.17
CA THR A 177 -8.48 7.52 -21.00
C THR A 177 -8.36 7.16 -19.52
N LYS A 178 -8.02 5.91 -19.24
CA LYS A 178 -7.53 5.51 -17.91
C LYS A 178 -6.01 5.44 -17.94
N ARG A 179 -5.33 6.43 -17.39
CA ARG A 179 -3.87 6.41 -17.27
C ARG A 179 -3.43 5.29 -16.32
N GLY A 180 -2.57 4.40 -16.82
CA GLY A 180 -2.18 3.17 -16.11
C GLY A 180 -3.35 2.24 -15.80
N ASP A 181 -4.42 2.27 -16.58
CA ASP A 181 -5.68 1.53 -16.42
C ASP A 181 -6.41 1.77 -15.09
N VAL A 182 -6.05 2.81 -14.34
CA VAL A 182 -6.60 3.12 -13.01
C VAL A 182 -7.26 4.50 -12.96
N ILE A 183 -6.54 5.55 -13.36
CA ILE A 183 -6.99 6.94 -13.15
C ILE A 183 -7.56 7.53 -14.44
N PRO A 184 -8.89 7.79 -14.50
CA PRO A 184 -9.47 8.47 -15.65
C PRO A 184 -8.95 9.91 -15.77
N ALA A 185 -8.54 10.31 -16.96
CA ALA A 185 -8.10 11.66 -17.31
C ALA A 185 -8.77 12.10 -18.59
N VAL A 186 -9.05 13.40 -18.72
CA VAL A 186 -9.42 14.01 -19.99
C VAL A 186 -8.14 14.14 -20.81
N GLU A 187 -8.13 13.69 -22.06
CA GLU A 187 -6.93 13.75 -22.92
C GLU A 187 -7.01 14.87 -23.94
N GLU A 188 -8.17 15.05 -24.55
CA GLU A 188 -8.36 16.07 -25.57
C GLU A 188 -9.82 16.53 -25.67
N VAL A 189 -10.03 17.67 -26.29
CA VAL A 189 -11.34 18.16 -26.67
C VAL A 189 -11.59 17.73 -28.12
N VAL A 190 -12.57 16.84 -28.30
CA VAL A 190 -12.95 16.32 -29.62
C VAL A 190 -13.80 17.32 -30.37
N GLU A 191 -14.72 17.98 -29.67
CA GLU A 191 -15.66 18.94 -30.26
C GLU A 191 -15.99 20.03 -29.23
N LYS A 192 -15.89 21.29 -29.65
CA LYS A 192 -16.27 22.43 -28.85
C LYS A 192 -17.79 22.57 -28.78
N ASN A 193 -18.30 22.97 -27.62
CA ASN A 193 -19.73 23.24 -27.49
C ASN A 193 -20.15 24.47 -28.34
N GLU A 194 -21.42 24.54 -28.73
CA GLU A 194 -21.95 25.59 -29.60
C GLU A 194 -22.20 26.93 -28.90
N GLU A 195 -22.18 26.95 -27.55
CA GLU A 195 -22.52 28.11 -26.71
C GLU A 195 -21.30 28.95 -26.33
N GLY A 196 -20.53 29.45 -27.30
CA GLY A 196 -19.49 30.49 -27.07
C GLY A 196 -18.53 30.17 -25.93
N ASN A 197 -17.51 29.44 -26.23
CA ASN A 197 -16.60 28.83 -25.28
C ASN A 197 -15.65 29.79 -24.59
N THR A 198 -15.86 29.96 -23.28
CA THR A 198 -14.82 30.46 -22.39
C THR A 198 -14.13 29.29 -21.70
N THR A 199 -12.81 29.19 -21.87
CA THR A 199 -11.98 28.24 -21.13
C THR A 199 -12.24 28.34 -19.65
N TYR A 200 -12.56 27.23 -18.98
CA TYR A 200 -12.86 27.23 -17.56
C TYR A 200 -11.68 27.76 -16.73
N LYS A 201 -11.98 28.62 -15.76
CA LYS A 201 -10.99 29.13 -14.82
C LYS A 201 -11.34 28.68 -13.41
N ILE A 202 -10.35 28.08 -12.73
CA ILE A 202 -10.50 27.70 -11.32
C ILE A 202 -10.64 28.99 -10.50
N PRO A 203 -11.69 29.10 -9.64
CA PRO A 203 -11.82 30.22 -8.73
C PRO A 203 -10.58 30.42 -7.86
N LEU A 204 -10.17 31.68 -7.62
CA LEU A 204 -9.02 32.00 -6.77
C LEU A 204 -9.36 31.96 -5.27
N THR A 205 -10.51 31.43 -4.92
CA THR A 205 -10.95 31.23 -3.53
C THR A 205 -11.15 29.75 -3.24
N CYS A 206 -10.75 29.31 -2.06
CA CYS A 206 -10.91 27.93 -1.63
C CYS A 206 -12.38 27.51 -1.59
N PRO A 207 -12.80 26.44 -2.28
CA PRO A 207 -14.21 26.04 -2.31
C PRO A 207 -14.71 25.52 -0.95
N CYS A 208 -13.80 25.16 -0.04
CA CYS A 208 -14.15 24.63 1.27
C CYS A 208 -14.21 25.70 2.37
N CYS A 209 -13.20 26.57 2.45
CA CYS A 209 -13.08 27.54 3.55
C CYS A 209 -13.14 29.01 3.12
N GLY A 210 -13.23 29.30 1.81
CA GLY A 210 -13.32 30.67 1.28
C GLY A 210 -12.02 31.48 1.31
N SER A 211 -10.91 30.94 1.83
CA SER A 211 -9.62 31.64 1.84
C SER A 211 -9.08 31.84 0.43
N GLU A 212 -8.33 32.90 0.21
CA GLU A 212 -7.61 33.15 -1.04
C GLU A 212 -6.60 32.04 -1.33
N LEU A 213 -6.54 31.61 -2.59
CA LEU A 213 -5.61 30.60 -3.06
C LEU A 213 -4.29 31.23 -3.49
N VAL A 214 -3.18 30.52 -3.22
CA VAL A 214 -1.85 30.96 -3.61
C VAL A 214 -1.26 30.05 -4.68
N HIS A 215 -0.52 30.64 -5.63
CA HIS A 215 0.20 29.88 -6.63
C HIS A 215 1.51 29.34 -6.05
N LYS A 216 1.77 28.03 -6.26
CA LYS A 216 3.08 27.41 -6.04
C LYS A 216 3.41 26.59 -7.29
N GLY A 217 4.29 27.12 -8.15
CA GLY A 217 4.52 26.58 -9.48
C GLY A 217 3.21 26.56 -10.30
N VAL A 218 2.92 25.47 -10.95
CA VAL A 218 1.72 25.27 -11.80
C VAL A 218 0.43 24.95 -11.02
N HIS A 219 0.49 24.93 -9.70
CA HIS A 219 -0.63 24.53 -8.85
C HIS A 219 -1.11 25.65 -7.95
N LEU A 220 -2.42 25.64 -7.68
CA LEU A 220 -3.06 26.46 -6.66
C LEU A 220 -3.12 25.73 -5.32
N PHE A 221 -2.95 26.47 -4.23
CA PHE A 221 -3.01 25.92 -2.88
C PHE A 221 -3.87 26.80 -1.97
N CYS A 222 -4.64 26.16 -1.11
CA CYS A 222 -5.25 26.80 0.04
C CYS A 222 -4.23 26.85 1.18
N SER A 223 -3.83 28.06 1.59
CA SER A 223 -2.86 28.27 2.67
C SER A 223 -3.44 28.18 4.08
N ASN A 224 -4.77 28.09 4.21
CA ASN A 224 -5.41 27.96 5.50
C ASN A 224 -5.21 26.56 6.08
N TYR A 225 -4.36 26.42 7.09
CA TYR A 225 -4.09 25.15 7.76
C TYR A 225 -5.35 24.54 8.38
N ASP A 226 -6.27 25.36 8.90
CA ASP A 226 -7.53 24.92 9.51
C ASP A 226 -8.66 24.70 8.50
N CYS A 227 -8.35 24.67 7.18
CA CYS A 227 -9.33 24.31 6.17
C CYS A 227 -9.90 22.91 6.45
N PRO A 228 -11.23 22.75 6.55
CA PRO A 228 -11.85 21.46 6.91
C PRO A 228 -11.41 20.29 6.05
N ASP A 229 -11.30 20.47 4.73
CA ASP A 229 -10.90 19.39 3.83
C ASP A 229 -9.42 19.02 4.01
N GLN A 230 -8.54 19.99 4.27
CA GLN A 230 -7.15 19.71 4.61
C GLN A 230 -7.05 18.93 5.93
N ALA A 231 -7.76 19.38 6.96
CA ALA A 231 -7.73 18.73 8.27
C ALA A 231 -8.26 17.29 8.20
N LYS A 232 -9.43 17.08 7.57
CA LYS A 232 -9.98 15.74 7.32
C LYS A 232 -8.99 14.85 6.52
N GLY A 233 -8.37 15.46 5.50
CA GLY A 233 -7.38 14.77 4.67
C GLY A 233 -6.12 14.36 5.44
N ARG A 234 -5.59 15.23 6.33
CA ARG A 234 -4.46 14.91 7.22
C ARG A 234 -4.78 13.78 8.18
N ILE A 235 -5.95 13.85 8.83
CA ILE A 235 -6.42 12.80 9.76
C ILE A 235 -6.57 11.46 9.04
N SER A 236 -7.22 11.45 7.87
CA SER A 236 -7.41 10.23 7.07
C SER A 236 -6.08 9.64 6.59
N PHE A 237 -5.13 10.48 6.21
CA PHE A 237 -3.79 10.05 5.81
C PHE A 237 -3.02 9.45 6.99
N PHE A 238 -2.98 10.17 8.11
CA PHE A 238 -2.32 9.71 9.33
C PHE A 238 -2.83 8.34 9.79
N SER A 239 -4.14 8.13 9.71
CA SER A 239 -4.80 6.89 10.14
C SER A 239 -4.70 5.74 9.14
N SER A 240 -4.22 5.99 7.91
CA SER A 240 -4.23 4.99 6.83
C SER A 240 -3.34 3.78 7.13
N ARG A 241 -3.58 2.68 6.41
CA ARG A 241 -2.92 1.39 6.61
C ARG A 241 -1.39 1.46 6.52
N ASP A 242 -0.87 2.25 5.58
CA ASP A 242 0.57 2.39 5.37
C ASP A 242 1.22 3.38 6.35
N GLN A 243 0.43 4.01 7.22
CA GLN A 243 0.85 4.96 8.23
C GLN A 243 0.59 4.39 9.64
N MET A 244 -0.21 5.06 10.45
CA MET A 244 -0.49 4.60 11.82
C MET A 244 -1.45 3.40 11.89
N ASP A 245 -2.06 2.99 10.76
CA ASP A 245 -2.90 1.79 10.60
C ASP A 245 -4.03 1.71 11.64
N ILE A 246 -4.78 2.78 11.73
CA ILE A 246 -5.92 2.85 12.67
C ILE A 246 -7.15 2.28 11.96
N ASP A 247 -7.48 1.04 12.30
CA ASP A 247 -8.62 0.36 11.72
C ASP A 247 -9.93 1.13 11.93
N SER A 248 -10.81 1.06 10.95
CA SER A 248 -12.12 1.74 10.94
C SER A 248 -12.06 3.29 10.93
N MET A 249 -10.87 3.94 10.88
CA MET A 249 -10.68 5.39 10.76
C MET A 249 -10.53 5.83 9.28
N GLY A 250 -11.35 5.28 8.39
CA GLY A 250 -11.37 5.68 6.99
C GLY A 250 -12.02 7.06 6.77
N PRO A 251 -11.95 7.62 5.53
CA PRO A 251 -12.46 8.97 5.22
C PRO A 251 -13.92 9.21 5.64
N LYS A 252 -14.78 8.20 5.53
CA LYS A 252 -16.20 8.32 5.97
C LYS A 252 -16.33 8.46 7.48
N THR A 253 -15.57 7.68 8.25
CA THR A 253 -15.58 7.77 9.72
C THR A 253 -15.02 9.11 10.17
N VAL A 254 -13.92 9.56 9.56
CA VAL A 254 -13.35 10.89 9.82
C VAL A 254 -14.37 11.98 9.54
N GLU A 255 -15.09 11.93 8.42
CA GLU A 255 -16.14 12.89 8.08
C GLU A 255 -17.29 12.90 9.09
N LEU A 256 -17.76 11.72 9.51
CA LEU A 256 -18.82 11.59 10.53
C LEU A 256 -18.38 12.17 11.87
N LEU A 257 -17.18 11.84 12.34
CA LEU A 257 -16.64 12.38 13.60
C LEU A 257 -16.40 13.89 13.52
N TRP A 258 -15.90 14.38 12.37
CA TRP A 258 -15.72 15.82 12.12
C TRP A 258 -17.03 16.58 12.16
N ASN A 259 -18.04 16.13 11.43
CA ASN A 259 -19.35 16.79 11.35
C ASN A 259 -20.05 16.85 12.71
N ASN A 260 -19.80 15.86 13.57
CA ASN A 260 -20.29 15.84 14.95
C ASN A 260 -19.34 16.53 15.95
N LYS A 261 -18.32 17.26 15.47
CA LYS A 261 -17.37 18.05 16.29
C LYS A 261 -16.57 17.22 17.30
N LEU A 262 -16.43 15.92 17.06
CA LEU A 262 -15.68 15.01 17.91
C LEU A 262 -14.21 14.93 17.51
N LEU A 263 -13.85 15.27 16.27
CA LEU A 263 -12.51 15.14 15.71
C LEU A 263 -12.20 16.40 14.88
N LYS A 264 -11.07 17.08 15.17
CA LYS A 264 -10.63 18.28 14.45
C LYS A 264 -9.17 18.21 14.02
N ARG A 265 -8.33 17.55 14.79
CA ARG A 265 -6.88 17.46 14.59
C ARG A 265 -6.43 16.02 14.70
N VAL A 266 -5.20 15.75 14.26
CA VAL A 266 -4.61 14.39 14.30
C VAL A 266 -4.49 13.89 15.74
N GLU A 267 -4.07 14.74 16.67
CA GLU A 267 -3.93 14.40 18.08
C GLU A 267 -5.24 14.02 18.77
N ASP A 268 -6.38 14.53 18.28
CA ASP A 268 -7.71 14.18 18.82
C ASP A 268 -8.00 12.67 18.70
N ILE A 269 -7.38 11.99 17.73
CA ILE A 269 -7.51 10.53 17.55
C ILE A 269 -7.21 9.79 18.86
N TYR A 270 -6.23 10.26 19.61
CA TYR A 270 -5.75 9.59 20.82
C TYR A 270 -6.43 10.06 22.10
N THR A 271 -7.09 11.19 22.06
CA THR A 271 -7.73 11.81 23.23
C THR A 271 -9.26 11.71 23.20
N LEU A 272 -9.84 11.34 22.05
CA LEU A 272 -11.28 11.20 21.87
C LEU A 272 -11.83 10.01 22.68
N ASP A 273 -12.88 10.27 23.44
CA ASP A 273 -13.74 9.21 23.96
C ASP A 273 -14.70 8.73 22.86
N TYR A 274 -14.34 7.63 22.23
CA TYR A 274 -15.12 7.03 21.14
C TYR A 274 -16.51 6.54 21.57
N SER A 275 -16.77 6.36 22.88
CA SER A 275 -18.09 5.99 23.39
C SER A 275 -19.12 7.07 23.12
N LYS A 276 -18.69 8.33 23.07
CA LYS A 276 -19.58 9.48 22.74
C LYS A 276 -20.21 9.32 21.35
N ALA A 277 -19.51 8.71 20.40
CA ALA A 277 -20.09 8.48 19.06
C ALA A 277 -21.27 7.50 19.10
N LEU A 278 -21.27 6.54 20.04
CA LEU A 278 -22.40 5.64 20.28
C LEU A 278 -23.54 6.37 21.01
N GLU A 279 -23.22 7.14 22.05
CA GLU A 279 -24.20 7.94 22.80
C GLU A 279 -24.94 8.92 21.88
N MET A 280 -24.24 9.54 20.95
CA MET A 280 -24.80 10.45 19.93
C MET A 280 -25.54 9.71 18.81
N LYS A 281 -25.52 8.37 18.80
CA LYS A 281 -26.17 7.52 17.77
C LYS A 281 -25.81 7.92 16.35
N ILE A 282 -24.52 8.19 16.08
CA ILE A 282 -24.05 8.62 14.77
C ILE A 282 -24.27 7.49 13.75
N PRO A 283 -25.09 7.73 12.70
CA PRO A 283 -25.33 6.71 11.68
C PRO A 283 -24.02 6.25 11.01
N GLY A 284 -23.80 4.94 10.96
CA GLY A 284 -22.57 4.35 10.37
C GLY A 284 -21.45 4.10 11.37
N ILE A 285 -21.59 4.49 12.65
CA ILE A 285 -20.65 4.18 13.72
C ILE A 285 -21.37 3.29 14.76
N GLY A 286 -21.13 1.99 14.69
CA GLY A 286 -21.68 1.01 15.63
C GLY A 286 -20.64 0.53 16.66
N GLU A 287 -21.09 -0.32 17.59
CA GLU A 287 -20.24 -0.88 18.67
C GLU A 287 -18.97 -1.53 18.12
N LYS A 288 -19.09 -2.39 17.09
CA LYS A 288 -17.91 -3.04 16.46
C LYS A 288 -16.90 -2.03 15.91
N THR A 289 -17.38 -0.94 15.31
CA THR A 289 -16.52 0.13 14.80
C THR A 289 -15.78 0.83 15.94
N VAL A 290 -16.48 1.12 17.04
CA VAL A 290 -15.88 1.77 18.22
C VAL A 290 -14.87 0.87 18.91
N GLU A 291 -15.14 -0.44 19.04
CA GLU A 291 -14.20 -1.41 19.58
C GLU A 291 -12.93 -1.51 18.73
N ALA A 292 -13.08 -1.62 17.41
CA ALA A 292 -11.94 -1.64 16.47
C ALA A 292 -11.11 -0.35 16.58
N LEU A 293 -11.75 0.83 16.62
CA LEU A 293 -11.10 2.11 16.81
C LEU A 293 -10.31 2.17 18.14
N LYS A 294 -10.95 1.82 19.26
CA LYS A 294 -10.28 1.83 20.58
C LYS A 294 -9.07 0.92 20.60
N LYS A 295 -9.17 -0.28 20.06
CA LYS A 295 -8.09 -1.26 19.99
C LYS A 295 -6.93 -0.73 19.13
N SER A 296 -7.21 -0.33 17.89
CA SER A 296 -6.17 0.08 16.93
C SER A 296 -5.51 1.41 17.32
N VAL A 297 -6.21 2.33 17.98
CA VAL A 297 -5.63 3.56 18.54
C VAL A 297 -4.58 3.24 19.61
N VAL A 298 -4.84 2.25 20.49
CA VAL A 298 -3.85 1.82 21.49
C VAL A 298 -2.65 1.16 20.81
N GLU A 299 -2.90 0.24 19.86
CA GLU A 299 -1.85 -0.47 19.12
C GLU A 299 -0.98 0.48 18.28
N SER A 300 -1.58 1.54 17.71
CA SER A 300 -0.86 2.49 16.87
C SER A 300 0.19 3.31 17.63
N LYS A 301 0.08 3.46 18.95
CA LYS A 301 1.08 4.17 19.76
C LYS A 301 2.47 3.53 19.67
N ASN A 302 2.52 2.22 19.43
CA ASN A 302 3.75 1.42 19.35
C ASN A 302 4.28 1.31 17.91
N ARG A 303 3.81 2.18 16.99
CA ARG A 303 4.36 2.25 15.64
C ARG A 303 5.78 2.84 15.67
N PRO A 304 6.73 2.28 14.88
CA PRO A 304 8.12 2.75 14.86
C PRO A 304 8.24 4.22 14.49
N TYR A 305 9.28 4.88 15.00
CA TYR A 305 9.61 6.28 14.73
C TYR A 305 9.51 6.67 13.24
N ALA A 306 10.08 5.87 12.34
CA ALA A 306 10.03 6.15 10.90
C ALA A 306 8.59 6.16 10.35
N THR A 307 7.70 5.34 10.93
CA THR A 307 6.26 5.34 10.58
C THR A 307 5.57 6.58 11.12
N VAL A 308 5.85 6.96 12.37
CA VAL A 308 5.32 8.21 12.94
C VAL A 308 5.74 9.41 12.11
N LEU A 309 7.03 9.51 11.75
CA LEU A 309 7.56 10.59 10.90
C LEU A 309 6.84 10.65 9.54
N SER A 310 6.70 9.52 8.85
CA SER A 310 6.01 9.49 7.54
C SER A 310 4.54 9.84 7.65
N SER A 311 3.89 9.48 8.78
CA SER A 311 2.46 9.73 9.02
C SER A 311 2.11 11.21 9.25
N LEU A 312 3.09 12.05 9.59
CA LEU A 312 2.92 13.50 9.69
C LEU A 312 2.52 14.14 8.34
N GLY A 313 2.73 13.42 7.25
CA GLY A 313 2.26 13.81 5.92
C GLY A 313 3.01 14.98 5.32
N ILE A 314 4.24 15.22 5.74
CA ILE A 314 5.15 16.21 5.17
C ILE A 314 5.36 15.86 3.69
N PRO A 315 5.24 16.82 2.75
CA PRO A 315 5.52 16.58 1.35
C PRO A 315 6.92 15.98 1.16
N ASP A 316 7.06 15.03 0.23
CA ASP A 316 8.30 14.32 -0.09
C ASP A 316 8.92 13.48 1.06
N CYS A 317 8.27 13.44 2.23
CA CYS A 317 8.65 12.61 3.37
C CYS A 317 7.71 11.40 3.53
N GLY A 318 7.72 10.51 2.54
CA GLY A 318 7.06 9.21 2.63
C GLY A 318 7.86 8.19 3.45
N THR A 319 7.39 6.96 3.56
CA THR A 319 8.00 5.88 4.34
C THR A 319 9.48 5.65 4.00
N LYS A 320 9.83 5.73 2.71
CA LYS A 320 11.23 5.60 2.27
C LYS A 320 12.11 6.75 2.78
N THR A 321 11.67 7.98 2.59
CA THR A 321 12.42 9.17 3.03
C THR A 321 12.55 9.19 4.56
N ALA A 322 11.50 8.82 5.30
CA ALA A 322 11.54 8.72 6.75
C ALA A 322 12.58 7.70 7.24
N ARG A 323 12.67 6.54 6.56
CA ARG A 323 13.67 5.51 6.85
C ARG A 323 15.09 6.00 6.54
N LEU A 324 15.31 6.63 5.37
CA LEU A 324 16.60 7.20 5.01
C LEU A 324 17.07 8.28 6.00
N LEU A 325 16.15 9.11 6.50
CA LEU A 325 16.44 10.10 7.54
C LEU A 325 16.88 9.43 8.84
N SER A 326 16.16 8.42 9.28
CA SER A 326 16.48 7.65 10.48
C SER A 326 17.85 7.01 10.38
N GLU A 327 18.14 6.25 9.30
CA GLU A 327 19.45 5.65 9.01
C GLU A 327 20.57 6.68 8.84
N GLY A 328 20.25 7.87 8.35
CA GLY A 328 21.17 9.00 8.15
C GLY A 328 21.47 9.82 9.40
N GLY A 329 20.99 9.39 10.59
CA GLY A 329 21.29 10.04 11.88
C GLY A 329 20.22 10.99 12.39
N PHE A 330 19.10 11.18 11.65
CA PHE A 330 17.90 11.88 12.15
C PHE A 330 16.96 10.88 12.84
N ASP A 331 17.43 10.28 13.90
CA ASP A 331 16.77 9.22 14.67
C ASP A 331 15.68 9.75 15.65
N SER A 332 15.32 11.02 15.54
CA SER A 332 14.24 11.63 16.33
C SER A 332 13.68 12.88 15.69
N LEU A 333 12.39 13.18 15.96
CA LEU A 333 11.74 14.41 15.51
C LEU A 333 12.43 15.66 16.06
N GLU A 334 13.05 15.58 17.24
CA GLU A 334 13.81 16.68 17.82
C GLU A 334 15.08 17.01 17.05
N LYS A 335 15.82 16.00 16.56
CA LYS A 335 16.99 16.24 15.69
C LYS A 335 16.60 16.91 14.37
N LEU A 336 15.47 16.52 13.78
CA LEU A 336 14.94 17.17 12.60
C LEU A 336 14.54 18.62 12.87
N ARG A 337 13.89 18.89 14.01
CA ARG A 337 13.53 20.24 14.44
C ARG A 337 14.80 21.14 14.60
N LEU A 338 15.80 20.64 15.32
CA LEU A 338 17.06 21.37 15.53
C LEU A 338 17.82 21.63 14.23
N ALA A 339 17.82 20.69 13.29
CA ALA A 339 18.41 20.87 11.98
C ALA A 339 17.66 21.94 11.17
N ALA A 340 16.33 21.89 11.19
CA ALA A 340 15.49 22.87 10.52
C ALA A 340 15.67 24.29 11.08
N GLU A 341 15.83 24.44 12.39
CA GLU A 341 16.12 25.75 13.01
C GLU A 341 17.40 26.39 12.47
N LYS A 342 18.46 25.59 12.28
CA LYS A 342 19.72 26.06 11.69
C LYS A 342 19.56 26.46 10.22
N GLY A 343 18.65 25.83 9.49
CA GLY A 343 18.37 26.11 8.08
C GLY A 343 19.44 25.60 7.12
N ASP A 344 20.29 24.70 7.58
CA ASP A 344 21.37 24.12 6.77
C ASP A 344 20.89 22.83 6.09
N THR A 345 20.95 22.79 4.77
CA THR A 345 20.58 21.62 3.97
C THR A 345 21.70 20.56 3.92
N ALA A 346 22.94 20.92 4.22
CA ALA A 346 24.10 20.02 4.08
C ALA A 346 23.95 18.69 4.85
N PRO A 347 23.46 18.64 6.10
CA PRO A 347 23.25 17.39 6.81
C PRO A 347 22.25 16.44 6.10
N PHE A 348 21.21 16.98 5.46
CA PHE A 348 20.25 16.21 4.70
C PHE A 348 20.84 15.70 3.39
N LEU A 349 21.59 16.53 2.69
CA LEU A 349 22.23 16.19 1.42
C LEU A 349 23.37 15.16 1.56
N SER A 350 23.92 14.98 2.75
CA SER A 350 24.88 13.91 3.03
C SER A 350 24.26 12.51 2.99
N ILE A 351 22.93 12.42 3.08
CA ILE A 351 22.20 11.16 3.04
C ILE A 351 22.00 10.75 1.57
N LYS A 352 22.52 9.58 1.22
CA LYS A 352 22.39 9.04 -0.14
C LYS A 352 20.91 8.88 -0.55
N GLY A 353 20.50 9.56 -1.61
CA GLY A 353 19.11 9.54 -2.11
C GLY A 353 18.25 10.71 -1.62
N MET A 354 18.82 11.63 -0.82
CA MET A 354 18.16 12.88 -0.44
C MET A 354 18.49 14.00 -1.43
N GLY A 355 17.46 14.61 -2.01
CA GLY A 355 17.57 15.74 -2.94
C GLY A 355 17.44 17.10 -2.24
N GLU A 356 17.90 18.16 -2.93
CA GLU A 356 17.86 19.53 -2.39
C GLU A 356 16.44 20.02 -2.11
N GLU A 357 15.48 19.71 -3.00
CA GLU A 357 14.07 20.09 -2.82
C GLU A 357 13.45 19.39 -1.60
N THR A 358 13.73 18.12 -1.41
CA THR A 358 13.27 17.37 -0.22
C THR A 358 13.87 17.96 1.06
N ALA A 359 15.16 18.30 1.06
CA ALA A 359 15.82 18.92 2.21
C ALA A 359 15.19 20.28 2.56
N LYS A 360 14.90 21.13 1.56
CA LYS A 360 14.21 22.42 1.75
C LYS A 360 12.81 22.22 2.30
N THR A 361 12.05 21.29 1.72
CA THR A 361 10.68 20.95 2.18
C THR A 361 10.66 20.51 3.63
N LEU A 362 11.63 19.67 4.05
CA LEU A 362 11.75 19.23 5.44
C LEU A 362 12.06 20.42 6.37
N ILE A 363 13.01 21.28 6.00
CA ILE A 363 13.36 22.47 6.80
C ILE A 363 12.13 23.39 6.96
N GLU A 364 11.41 23.66 5.88
CA GLU A 364 10.19 24.48 5.91
C GLU A 364 9.12 23.84 6.80
N ALA A 365 8.88 22.54 6.66
CA ALA A 365 7.87 21.81 7.44
C ALA A 365 8.18 21.84 8.94
N PHE A 366 9.43 21.58 9.36
CA PHE A 366 9.83 21.60 10.77
C PHE A 366 9.99 23.01 11.37
N ARG A 367 9.74 24.05 10.58
CA ARG A 367 9.57 25.45 11.03
C ARG A 367 8.12 25.88 11.13
N ASP A 368 7.17 25.09 10.61
CA ASP A 368 5.74 25.38 10.67
C ASP A 368 5.22 25.20 12.11
N PRO A 369 4.72 26.28 12.73
CA PRO A 369 4.19 26.22 14.11
C PRO A 369 3.07 25.18 14.28
N ASN A 370 2.27 24.95 13.25
CA ASN A 370 1.15 24.00 13.31
C ASN A 370 1.67 22.56 13.36
N LEU A 371 2.68 22.22 12.54
CA LEU A 371 3.33 20.91 12.59
C LEU A 371 4.01 20.70 13.94
N LEU A 372 4.75 21.70 14.45
CA LEU A 372 5.41 21.62 15.75
C LEU A 372 4.40 21.43 16.90
N SER A 373 3.25 22.10 16.84
CA SER A 373 2.16 21.90 17.80
C SER A 373 1.65 20.46 17.79
N THR A 374 1.42 19.90 16.59
CA THR A 374 1.01 18.50 16.43
C THR A 374 2.06 17.54 16.96
N ILE A 375 3.35 17.74 16.64
CA ILE A 375 4.47 16.94 17.14
C ILE A 375 4.52 16.95 18.67
N ASN A 376 4.41 18.13 19.29
CA ASN A 376 4.40 18.27 20.76
C ASN A 376 3.24 17.52 21.39
N ALA A 377 2.04 17.60 20.80
CA ALA A 377 0.87 16.88 21.29
C ALA A 377 1.04 15.36 21.16
N LEU A 378 1.53 14.86 20.02
CA LEU A 378 1.78 13.43 19.80
C LEU A 378 2.89 12.89 20.72
N THR A 379 3.91 13.69 21.01
CA THR A 379 4.96 13.38 21.99
C THR A 379 4.37 13.24 23.40
N ALA A 380 3.52 14.18 23.81
CA ALA A 380 2.85 14.13 25.11
C ALA A 380 1.88 12.93 25.27
N ILE A 381 1.31 12.45 24.16
CA ILE A 381 0.46 11.25 24.10
C ILE A 381 1.29 9.96 24.24
N GLY A 382 2.61 10.03 24.00
CA GLY A 382 3.53 8.90 24.11
C GLY A 382 3.71 8.10 22.82
N LEU A 383 3.60 8.73 21.64
CA LEU A 383 4.00 8.10 20.38
C LEU A 383 5.53 8.00 20.28
N HIS A 384 6.02 7.04 19.51
CA HIS A 384 7.46 6.85 19.30
C HIS A 384 8.04 7.95 18.40
N VAL A 385 8.52 9.01 19.01
CA VAL A 385 9.12 10.19 18.35
C VAL A 385 10.64 10.08 18.19
N SER A 386 11.23 8.95 18.56
CA SER A 386 12.65 8.63 18.38
C SER A 386 12.88 7.12 18.32
N GLU A 387 13.96 6.69 17.66
CA GLU A 387 14.42 5.28 17.65
C GLU A 387 14.83 4.78 19.04
N GLU A 388 15.25 5.67 19.93
CA GLU A 388 15.57 5.29 21.30
C GLU A 388 14.33 4.74 22.03
N MET A 389 13.14 5.26 21.73
CA MET A 389 11.88 4.73 22.26
C MET A 389 11.57 3.35 21.67
N ASP A 390 11.81 3.15 20.36
CA ASP A 390 11.66 1.85 19.72
C ASP A 390 12.57 0.80 20.37
N LYS A 391 13.84 1.15 20.62
CA LYS A 391 14.82 0.27 21.26
C LYS A 391 14.48 -0.04 22.72
N LYS A 392 14.00 0.95 23.47
CA LYS A 392 13.56 0.73 24.88
C LYS A 392 12.38 -0.22 24.95
N GLU A 393 11.42 -0.12 24.02
CA GLU A 393 10.31 -1.07 23.98
C GLU A 393 10.77 -2.50 23.64
N GLU A 394 11.81 -2.63 22.79
CA GLU A 394 12.42 -3.93 22.50
C GLU A 394 13.22 -4.48 23.69
N GLU A 395 13.94 -3.63 24.44
CA GLU A 395 14.75 -4.00 25.61
C GLU A 395 13.89 -4.31 26.85
N ASP A 396 12.74 -3.64 27.02
CA ASP A 396 11.83 -3.86 28.16
C ASP A 396 11.04 -5.17 28.07
N LYS A 397 11.07 -5.85 26.91
CA LYS A 397 10.42 -7.16 26.78
C LYS A 397 11.19 -8.22 27.55
N PRO A 398 10.51 -9.03 28.40
CA PRO A 398 11.17 -10.10 29.15
C PRO A 398 11.91 -11.04 28.21
N GLN A 399 13.22 -11.24 28.41
CA GLN A 399 14.09 -12.08 27.57
C GLN A 399 13.87 -13.59 27.84
N ILE A 400 12.60 -14.02 27.70
CA ILE A 400 12.13 -15.36 28.10
C ILE A 400 12.57 -16.48 27.15
N PHE A 401 13.04 -16.16 25.94
CA PHE A 401 13.46 -17.12 24.95
C PHE A 401 14.98 -17.15 24.72
N THR A 402 15.74 -16.54 25.64
CA THR A 402 17.21 -16.50 25.54
C THR A 402 17.81 -17.89 25.49
N GLY A 403 18.64 -18.14 24.47
CA GLY A 403 19.27 -19.46 24.24
C GLY A 403 18.38 -20.47 23.53
N GLU A 404 17.15 -20.13 23.20
CA GLU A 404 16.25 -20.98 22.44
C GLU A 404 16.35 -20.75 20.94
N VAL A 405 16.18 -21.82 20.15
CA VAL A 405 16.14 -21.78 18.68
C VAL A 405 14.76 -22.20 18.22
N TRP A 406 14.06 -21.29 17.61
CA TRP A 406 12.66 -21.43 17.23
C TRP A 406 12.52 -21.59 15.70
N CYS A 407 11.68 -22.52 15.29
CA CYS A 407 11.14 -22.57 13.94
C CYS A 407 9.66 -22.24 13.95
N VAL A 408 9.18 -21.48 12.97
CA VAL A 408 7.77 -21.07 12.89
C VAL A 408 7.17 -21.61 11.59
N THR A 409 5.99 -22.27 11.68
CA THR A 409 5.32 -22.89 10.53
C THR A 409 3.81 -22.76 10.60
N GLY A 410 3.13 -22.78 9.46
CA GLY A 410 1.67 -22.69 9.38
C GLY A 410 1.16 -21.23 9.40
N SER A 411 -0.15 -21.09 9.47
CA SER A 411 -0.87 -19.81 9.58
C SER A 411 -1.42 -19.62 10.99
N PHE A 412 -1.48 -18.37 11.42
CA PHE A 412 -1.86 -17.95 12.77
C PHE A 412 -3.02 -16.97 12.71
N GLU A 413 -3.84 -16.93 13.74
CA GLU A 413 -4.94 -15.97 13.87
C GLU A 413 -4.43 -14.62 14.38
N ASN A 414 -3.58 -14.64 15.41
CA ASN A 414 -3.05 -13.43 16.05
C ASN A 414 -1.72 -12.94 15.44
N PHE A 415 -0.97 -13.83 14.76
CA PHE A 415 0.31 -13.52 14.15
C PHE A 415 0.22 -13.60 12.60
N ASN A 416 -0.67 -12.81 12.04
CA ASN A 416 -0.78 -12.67 10.59
C ASN A 416 -0.29 -11.26 10.15
N PRO A 417 0.76 -11.15 9.29
CA PRO A 417 1.57 -12.23 8.71
C PRO A 417 2.48 -12.94 9.75
N ARG A 418 2.91 -14.17 9.42
CA ARG A 418 3.77 -15.02 10.27
C ARG A 418 5.04 -14.34 10.78
N SER A 419 5.55 -13.34 10.07
CA SER A 419 6.70 -12.52 10.48
C SER A 419 6.49 -11.82 11.83
N LYS A 420 5.25 -11.58 12.25
CA LYS A 420 4.94 -11.05 13.59
C LYS A 420 5.37 -12.02 14.69
N ALA A 421 5.12 -13.31 14.52
CA ALA A 421 5.57 -14.33 15.50
C ALA A 421 7.10 -14.44 15.54
N LEU A 422 7.78 -14.38 14.39
CA LEU A 422 9.25 -14.37 14.34
C LEU A 422 9.80 -13.17 15.12
N LYS A 423 9.25 -11.98 14.88
CA LYS A 423 9.66 -10.75 15.57
C LYS A 423 9.45 -10.84 17.09
N GLU A 424 8.33 -11.40 17.55
CA GLU A 424 8.06 -11.58 18.98
C GLU A 424 9.06 -12.53 19.67
N ILE A 425 9.50 -13.57 18.97
CA ILE A 425 10.53 -14.50 19.45
C ILE A 425 11.89 -13.79 19.56
N GLU A 426 12.30 -13.08 18.50
CA GLU A 426 13.58 -12.38 18.44
C GLU A 426 13.69 -11.26 19.47
N MET A 427 12.63 -10.47 19.63
CA MET A 427 12.58 -9.39 20.64
C MET A 427 12.67 -9.92 22.09
N ARG A 428 12.44 -11.22 22.31
CA ARG A 428 12.57 -11.87 23.63
C ARG A 428 13.79 -12.77 23.75
N GLY A 429 14.80 -12.54 22.90
CA GLY A 429 16.10 -13.22 22.98
C GLY A 429 16.16 -14.59 22.31
N GLY A 430 15.09 -15.05 21.65
CA GLY A 430 15.08 -16.27 20.88
C GLY A 430 15.73 -16.10 19.50
N ARG A 431 16.31 -17.16 18.98
CA ARG A 431 16.85 -17.20 17.60
C ARG A 431 15.87 -17.90 16.68
N THR A 432 15.54 -17.31 15.54
CA THR A 432 14.65 -17.93 14.56
C THR A 432 15.42 -18.64 13.45
N VAL A 433 14.86 -19.76 12.96
CA VAL A 433 15.41 -20.55 11.85
C VAL A 433 14.30 -20.93 10.87
N SER A 434 14.67 -21.11 9.60
CA SER A 434 13.73 -21.42 8.52
C SER A 434 13.31 -22.89 8.49
N SER A 435 14.12 -23.81 9.03
CA SER A 435 13.89 -25.26 9.03
C SER A 435 14.14 -25.89 10.40
N VAL A 436 13.48 -27.01 10.68
CA VAL A 436 13.68 -27.79 11.91
C VAL A 436 14.94 -28.62 11.76
N THR A 437 15.88 -28.49 12.69
CA THR A 437 17.16 -29.23 12.74
C THR A 437 17.39 -29.76 14.14
N SER A 438 18.44 -30.56 14.33
CA SER A 438 18.86 -31.06 15.67
C SER A 438 19.22 -29.92 16.67
N LYS A 439 19.42 -28.69 16.19
CA LYS A 439 19.69 -27.51 17.02
C LYS A 439 18.41 -26.71 17.32
N THR A 440 17.29 -27.04 16.70
CA THR A 440 16.00 -26.39 16.96
C THR A 440 15.44 -26.87 18.29
N THR A 441 15.09 -25.96 19.17
CA THR A 441 14.55 -26.29 20.49
C THR A 441 13.02 -26.27 20.53
N HIS A 442 12.41 -25.35 19.75
CA HIS A 442 10.98 -25.14 19.72
C HIS A 442 10.46 -24.99 18.29
N LEU A 443 9.29 -25.57 18.04
CA LEU A 443 8.52 -25.33 16.81
C LEU A 443 7.20 -24.66 17.16
N LEU A 444 7.01 -23.39 16.77
CA LEU A 444 5.71 -22.75 16.82
C LEU A 444 4.90 -23.18 15.59
N ALA A 445 3.85 -23.96 15.81
CA ALA A 445 3.07 -24.59 14.76
C ALA A 445 1.61 -24.08 14.72
N GLY A 446 1.31 -23.24 13.72
CA GLY A 446 -0.05 -22.81 13.38
C GLY A 446 -0.81 -23.83 12.52
N LYS A 447 -1.97 -23.41 11.97
CA LYS A 447 -2.78 -24.24 11.09
C LYS A 447 -2.01 -24.55 9.78
N GLY A 448 -1.95 -25.79 9.33
CA GLY A 448 -1.37 -26.20 8.04
C GLY A 448 0.15 -26.50 8.03
N GLY A 449 0.84 -26.53 9.16
CA GLY A 449 2.30 -26.73 9.26
C GLY A 449 2.78 -28.21 9.23
N GLY A 450 2.25 -29.07 8.37
CA GLY A 450 2.38 -30.53 8.44
C GLY A 450 3.81 -31.12 8.37
N SER A 451 4.64 -30.74 7.39
CA SER A 451 5.98 -31.33 7.19
C SER A 451 6.94 -31.01 8.33
N LYS A 452 7.05 -29.74 8.73
CA LYS A 452 7.93 -29.33 9.83
C LYS A 452 7.47 -29.85 11.19
N ARG A 453 6.17 -30.13 11.36
CA ARG A 453 5.64 -30.79 12.55
C ARG A 453 6.12 -32.23 12.65
N ALA A 454 6.09 -33.00 11.55
CA ALA A 454 6.60 -34.34 11.48
C ALA A 454 8.13 -34.42 11.74
N ASP A 455 8.89 -33.44 11.22
CA ASP A 455 10.33 -33.35 11.46
C ASP A 455 10.64 -33.01 12.94
N ALA A 456 9.85 -32.13 13.55
CA ALA A 456 9.97 -31.77 14.96
C ALA A 456 9.70 -33.01 15.86
N GLU A 457 8.65 -33.77 15.56
CA GLU A 457 8.34 -35.04 16.27
C GLU A 457 9.48 -36.05 16.17
N LYS A 458 10.06 -36.24 14.97
CA LYS A 458 11.21 -37.16 14.75
C LYS A 458 12.45 -36.72 15.53
N LEU A 459 12.69 -35.42 15.65
CA LEU A 459 13.89 -34.88 16.29
C LEU A 459 13.67 -34.55 17.77
N GLY A 460 12.47 -34.80 18.32
CA GLY A 460 12.16 -34.52 19.73
C GLY A 460 12.09 -33.03 20.05
N VAL A 461 11.84 -32.18 19.04
CA VAL A 461 11.69 -30.73 19.21
C VAL A 461 10.32 -30.41 19.84
N LYS A 462 10.30 -29.53 20.82
CA LYS A 462 9.08 -29.14 21.52
C LYS A 462 8.15 -28.35 20.58
N ILE A 463 6.95 -28.85 20.36
CA ILE A 463 5.95 -28.20 19.51
C ILE A 463 5.06 -27.32 20.40
N ILE A 464 4.92 -26.06 20.01
CA ILE A 464 4.14 -25.04 20.72
C ILE A 464 2.99 -24.59 19.78
N THR A 465 1.78 -24.56 20.30
CA THR A 465 0.61 -24.01 19.61
C THR A 465 0.55 -22.49 19.71
N GLU A 466 -0.31 -21.84 18.92
CA GLU A 466 -0.51 -20.38 19.01
C GLU A 466 -1.01 -19.95 20.42
N ASP A 467 -1.95 -20.69 20.98
CA ASP A 467 -2.51 -20.40 22.30
C ASP A 467 -1.43 -20.54 23.41
N GLU A 468 -0.62 -21.59 23.34
CA GLU A 468 0.51 -21.76 24.28
C GLU A 468 1.56 -20.66 24.12
N PHE A 469 1.81 -20.23 22.89
CA PHE A 469 2.74 -19.13 22.62
C PHE A 469 2.20 -17.81 23.18
N LEU A 470 0.91 -17.51 23.01
CA LEU A 470 0.26 -16.35 23.63
C LEU A 470 0.38 -16.37 25.17
N LEU A 471 0.19 -17.53 25.77
CA LEU A 471 0.39 -17.68 27.25
C LEU A 471 1.84 -17.41 27.65
N LEU A 472 2.83 -17.89 26.88
CA LEU A 472 4.25 -17.59 27.11
C LEU A 472 4.54 -16.09 26.98
N LEU A 473 3.84 -15.39 26.13
CA LEU A 473 3.93 -13.92 25.96
C LEU A 473 3.20 -13.13 27.07
N GLY A 474 2.52 -13.82 28.00
CA GLY A 474 1.76 -13.20 29.08
C GLY A 474 0.37 -12.68 28.69
N VAL A 475 -0.12 -13.07 27.50
CA VAL A 475 -1.46 -12.71 27.04
C VAL A 475 -2.47 -13.65 27.69
N LYS A 476 -3.42 -13.11 28.47
CA LYS A 476 -4.55 -13.89 29.00
C LYS A 476 -5.49 -14.25 27.86
N LEU A 477 -5.62 -15.52 27.55
CA LEU A 477 -6.65 -16.03 26.65
C LEU A 477 -8.02 -15.75 27.29
N GLY A 478 -8.85 -14.93 26.64
CA GLY A 478 -10.24 -14.73 27.05
C GLY A 478 -10.98 -16.08 26.99
N GLU A 479 -11.82 -16.36 27.98
CA GLU A 479 -12.68 -17.56 27.98
C GLU A 479 -13.47 -17.61 26.67
N LYS A 480 -13.20 -18.62 25.84
CA LYS A 480 -14.05 -18.94 24.70
C LYS A 480 -15.44 -19.26 25.23
N GLN A 481 -16.41 -18.40 24.96
CA GLN A 481 -17.82 -18.79 25.12
C GLN A 481 -18.03 -20.04 24.28
N SER A 482 -18.42 -21.12 24.94
CA SER A 482 -18.81 -22.38 24.31
C SER A 482 -19.96 -22.12 23.34
N GLU A 483 -19.70 -22.24 22.06
CA GLU A 483 -20.77 -22.30 21.06
C GLU A 483 -21.64 -23.52 21.37
N GLY A 484 -22.89 -23.27 21.71
CA GLY A 484 -23.93 -24.28 21.78
C GLY A 484 -24.17 -24.86 20.37
N PRO A 485 -24.82 -26.05 20.27
CA PRO A 485 -24.96 -26.77 19.02
C PRO A 485 -25.76 -25.95 18.01
N GLN A 486 -25.15 -25.66 16.85
CA GLN A 486 -25.84 -25.08 15.69
C GLN A 486 -26.73 -26.16 15.06
N ASP A 487 -28.02 -26.06 15.31
CA ASP A 487 -29.04 -26.73 14.49
C ASP A 487 -29.02 -26.11 13.09
N GLY A 488 -28.89 -26.99 12.08
CA GLY A 488 -28.83 -26.60 10.70
C GLY A 488 -30.10 -25.96 10.19
N PHE A 489 -29.95 -24.99 9.31
CA PHE A 489 -30.92 -24.75 8.22
C PHE A 489 -30.15 -24.45 6.93
N LEU A 490 -30.34 -25.36 5.97
CA LEU A 490 -30.20 -25.16 4.55
C LEU A 490 -31.19 -24.06 4.09
N PHE A 491 -30.66 -23.04 3.40
CA PHE A 491 -31.20 -22.54 2.11
C PHE A 491 -30.15 -21.68 1.43
#